data_481e7110660cc05721cd2a62043a0599
#
_entry.id   481e7110660cc05721cd2a62043a0599
#
_cell.length_a   1.000
_cell.length_b   1.000
_cell.length_c   1.000
_cell.angle_alpha   90.00
_cell.angle_beta   90.00
_cell.angle_gamma   90.00
#
_symmetry.space_group_name_H-M   'P 1'
#
loop_
_entity.id
_entity.type
_entity.pdbx_description
1 polymer ?
#
loop_
_entity_poly.entity_id
_entity_poly.type
_entity_poly.pdbx_seq_one_letter_code
_entity_poly.pdbx_strand_id
1 'polypeptide(L)'
;MSKEIKGMMFVLSSPSGAGKTTLTKKIAENNKNFTISISHTTRKPRPNEINGKDYQFVSVQEFNNLVKGNNFFEYASIFNNYYGTLKQPVLELLSQGRDVLFDIDWQGTQQLKKVKNLSIVTFFILPPNIQALKERLLNRHEGQEKLIRERMNKFNEETSHWNEYNYVFVNDDLDTCYEKLLNAMKSEKKGLRQNQDKNKIEKKIKELIR
;
A
#
# COMPACT_ATOMS: atom_id res chain seq x y z
N MET A 1 -26.65 16.00 6.73
CA MET A 1 -25.43 16.84 6.66
C MET A 1 -24.26 15.93 6.38
N SER A 2 -23.56 16.10 5.24
CA SER A 2 -22.31 15.38 4.97
C SER A 2 -21.26 15.85 5.99
N LYS A 3 -20.69 14.91 6.76
CA LYS A 3 -19.57 15.23 7.67
C LYS A 3 -18.42 15.77 6.83
N GLU A 4 -17.89 16.93 7.23
CA GLU A 4 -16.70 17.51 6.61
C GLU A 4 -15.53 16.55 6.77
N ILE A 5 -14.88 16.16 5.66
CA ILE A 5 -13.73 15.25 5.67
C ILE A 5 -12.48 16.08 5.93
N LYS A 6 -11.84 15.85 7.07
CA LYS A 6 -10.65 16.59 7.53
C LYS A 6 -9.36 15.80 7.40
N GLY A 7 -9.43 14.45 7.35
CA GLY A 7 -8.29 13.57 7.18
C GLY A 7 -7.92 13.37 5.71
N MET A 8 -6.70 12.88 5.47
CA MET A 8 -6.18 12.53 4.15
C MET A 8 -5.94 11.02 4.02
N MET A 9 -6.01 10.52 2.80
CA MET A 9 -5.67 9.15 2.45
C MET A 9 -4.25 9.11 1.87
N PHE A 10 -3.40 8.32 2.49
CA PHE A 10 -2.03 8.08 2.04
C PHE A 10 -1.90 6.62 1.58
N VAL A 11 -1.69 6.44 0.30
CA VAL A 11 -1.66 5.12 -0.33
C VAL A 11 -0.23 4.73 -0.60
N LEU A 12 0.21 3.64 0.01
CA LEU A 12 1.52 3.04 -0.25
C LEU A 12 1.31 1.81 -1.13
N SER A 13 2.04 1.75 -2.24
CA SER A 13 2.13 0.57 -3.10
C SER A 13 3.58 0.22 -3.39
N SER A 14 3.81 -1.02 -3.77
CA SER A 14 5.16 -1.52 -4.06
C SER A 14 5.10 -2.85 -4.78
N PRO A 15 6.16 -3.25 -5.45
CA PRO A 15 6.39 -4.65 -5.74
C PRO A 15 6.46 -5.47 -4.46
N SER A 16 6.05 -6.74 -4.56
CA SER A 16 6.06 -7.65 -3.41
C SER A 16 7.47 -7.82 -2.84
N GLY A 17 7.64 -7.60 -1.53
CA GLY A 17 8.94 -7.70 -0.85
C GLY A 17 9.72 -6.38 -0.72
N ALA A 18 9.24 -5.26 -1.28
CA ALA A 18 9.93 -3.96 -1.17
C ALA A 18 9.88 -3.32 0.23
N GLY A 19 9.09 -3.87 1.18
CA GLY A 19 9.06 -3.40 2.58
C GLY A 19 7.88 -2.46 2.90
N LYS A 20 6.89 -2.36 2.03
CA LYS A 20 5.70 -1.52 2.19
C LYS A 20 5.01 -1.68 3.55
N THR A 21 4.60 -2.89 3.90
CA THR A 21 3.89 -3.19 5.16
C THR A 21 4.70 -2.79 6.39
N THR A 22 6.02 -2.99 6.38
CA THR A 22 6.90 -2.59 7.48
C THR A 22 6.91 -1.08 7.65
N LEU A 23 7.02 -0.32 6.55
CA LEU A 23 6.97 1.14 6.55
C LEU A 23 5.61 1.64 7.02
N THR A 24 4.51 1.07 6.52
CA THR A 24 3.15 1.45 6.91
C THR A 24 2.91 1.25 8.41
N LYS A 25 3.32 0.10 8.95
CA LYS A 25 3.23 -0.19 10.40
C LYS A 25 4.09 0.79 11.21
N LYS A 26 5.34 1.03 10.81
CA LYS A 26 6.24 1.96 11.50
C LYS A 26 5.69 3.39 11.53
N ILE A 27 5.05 3.86 10.44
CA ILE A 27 4.42 5.18 10.41
C ILE A 27 3.27 5.24 11.41
N ALA A 28 2.36 4.26 11.42
CA ALA A 28 1.20 4.25 12.31
C ALA A 28 1.57 4.11 13.79
N GLU A 29 2.57 3.29 14.10
CA GLU A 29 3.05 3.07 15.48
C GLU A 29 3.68 4.32 16.08
N ASN A 30 4.46 5.06 15.29
CA ASN A 30 5.17 6.24 15.77
C ASN A 30 4.37 7.56 15.63
N ASN A 31 3.20 7.54 15.00
CA ASN A 31 2.42 8.75 14.75
C ASN A 31 0.92 8.50 14.95
N LYS A 32 0.38 8.90 16.09
CA LYS A 32 -1.01 8.67 16.51
C LYS A 32 -2.08 9.22 15.57
N ASN A 33 -1.73 10.19 14.70
CA ASN A 33 -2.67 10.74 13.72
C ASN A 33 -2.93 9.82 12.54
N PHE A 34 -2.03 8.86 12.28
CA PHE A 34 -2.19 7.89 11.19
C PHE A 34 -2.85 6.60 11.69
N THR A 35 -3.75 6.07 10.89
CA THR A 35 -4.40 4.77 11.14
C THR A 35 -4.29 3.93 9.86
N ILE A 36 -3.89 2.68 10.00
CA ILE A 36 -3.88 1.75 8.86
C ILE A 36 -5.31 1.31 8.55
N SER A 37 -5.71 1.36 7.28
CA SER A 37 -6.93 0.71 6.83
C SER A 37 -6.78 -0.81 6.91
N ILE A 38 -7.71 -1.48 7.58
CA ILE A 38 -7.70 -2.94 7.68
C ILE A 38 -8.43 -3.51 6.47
N SER A 39 -7.67 -4.10 5.55
CA SER A 39 -8.25 -4.72 4.36
C SER A 39 -8.90 -6.06 4.68
N HIS A 40 -10.00 -6.36 4.01
CA HIS A 40 -10.62 -7.69 3.97
C HIS A 40 -9.83 -8.58 3.01
N THR A 41 -9.68 -9.86 3.34
CA THR A 41 -9.04 -10.83 2.45
C THR A 41 -9.63 -12.21 2.59
N THR A 42 -9.66 -12.95 1.48
CA THR A 42 -10.02 -14.37 1.44
C THR A 42 -8.84 -15.31 1.63
N ARG A 43 -7.63 -14.75 1.73
CA ARG A 43 -6.42 -15.51 2.03
C ARG A 43 -6.46 -16.03 3.48
N LYS A 44 -5.98 -17.25 3.69
CA LYS A 44 -5.77 -17.76 5.05
C LYS A 44 -4.74 -16.91 5.81
N PRO A 45 -4.93 -16.70 7.13
CA PRO A 45 -3.96 -15.98 7.96
C PRO A 45 -2.60 -16.69 7.96
N ARG A 46 -1.52 -15.93 8.05
CA ARG A 46 -0.18 -16.44 8.34
C ARG A 46 -0.02 -16.65 9.85
N PRO A 47 1.01 -17.41 10.33
CA PRO A 47 1.15 -17.78 11.74
C PRO A 47 1.08 -16.62 12.75
N ASN A 48 1.52 -15.42 12.38
CA ASN A 48 1.58 -14.26 13.29
C ASN A 48 0.57 -13.15 12.91
N GLU A 49 -0.39 -13.43 12.03
CA GLU A 49 -1.41 -12.46 11.64
C GLU A 49 -2.66 -12.60 12.52
N ILE A 50 -3.17 -11.47 12.97
CA ILE A 50 -4.33 -11.38 13.87
C ILE A 50 -5.52 -10.83 13.10
N ASN A 51 -6.66 -11.55 13.15
CA ASN A 51 -7.90 -11.09 12.58
C ASN A 51 -8.36 -9.76 13.21
N GLY A 52 -8.81 -8.84 12.38
CA GLY A 52 -9.23 -7.50 12.81
C GLY A 52 -8.09 -6.53 13.11
N LYS A 53 -6.83 -6.98 13.04
CA LYS A 53 -5.63 -6.15 13.23
C LYS A 53 -4.78 -6.05 11.97
N ASP A 54 -4.38 -7.19 11.41
CA ASP A 54 -3.57 -7.22 10.18
C ASP A 54 -4.45 -7.24 8.93
N TYR A 55 -5.49 -8.06 8.96
CA TYR A 55 -6.55 -8.18 7.97
C TYR A 55 -7.86 -8.57 8.64
N GLN A 56 -8.97 -8.32 7.96
CA GLN A 56 -10.23 -8.98 8.23
C GLN A 56 -10.29 -10.22 7.33
N PHE A 57 -10.06 -11.41 7.89
CA PHE A 57 -10.11 -12.67 7.16
C PHE A 57 -11.57 -13.11 7.00
N VAL A 58 -12.02 -13.24 5.75
CA VAL A 58 -13.40 -13.56 5.42
C VAL A 58 -13.47 -14.69 4.39
N SER A 59 -14.62 -15.35 4.29
CA SER A 59 -14.89 -16.31 3.22
C SER A 59 -15.04 -15.61 1.86
N VAL A 60 -14.87 -16.39 0.78
CA VAL A 60 -15.14 -15.88 -0.59
C VAL A 60 -16.59 -15.41 -0.73
N GLN A 61 -17.53 -16.10 -0.09
CA GLN A 61 -18.94 -15.72 -0.12
C GLN A 61 -19.20 -14.38 0.55
N GLU A 62 -18.65 -14.15 1.74
CA GLU A 62 -18.74 -12.86 2.44
C GLU A 62 -18.11 -11.74 1.64
N PHE A 63 -16.91 -11.97 1.08
CA PHE A 63 -16.25 -10.98 0.22
C PHE A 63 -17.12 -10.59 -0.98
N ASN A 64 -17.68 -11.59 -1.68
CA ASN A 64 -18.54 -11.35 -2.83
C ASN A 64 -19.83 -10.60 -2.46
N ASN A 65 -20.40 -10.84 -1.27
CA ASN A 65 -21.54 -10.08 -0.78
C ASN A 65 -21.18 -8.60 -0.55
N LEU A 66 -19.99 -8.32 0.00
CA LEU A 66 -19.50 -6.95 0.17
C LEU A 66 -19.25 -6.26 -1.17
N VAL A 67 -18.75 -6.98 -2.19
CA VAL A 67 -18.61 -6.47 -3.57
C VAL A 67 -19.98 -6.11 -4.16
N LYS A 68 -20.95 -7.02 -4.08
CA LYS A 68 -22.31 -6.79 -4.58
C LYS A 68 -22.99 -5.59 -3.89
N GLY A 69 -22.74 -5.40 -2.59
CA GLY A 69 -23.20 -4.26 -1.81
C GLY A 69 -22.46 -2.94 -2.10
N ASN A 70 -21.49 -2.92 -3.01
CA ASN A 70 -20.64 -1.74 -3.31
C ASN A 70 -19.98 -1.14 -2.06
N ASN A 71 -19.58 -2.01 -1.11
CA ASN A 71 -19.05 -1.59 0.19
C ASN A 71 -17.54 -1.25 0.16
N PHE A 72 -16.82 -1.67 -0.88
CA PHE A 72 -15.37 -1.41 -0.99
C PHE A 72 -15.07 -0.09 -1.68
N PHE A 73 -14.02 0.60 -1.22
CA PHE A 73 -13.35 1.65 -1.96
C PHE A 73 -12.57 1.10 -3.16
N GLU A 74 -11.89 -0.01 -2.91
CA GLU A 74 -11.09 -0.75 -3.88
C GLU A 74 -11.13 -2.23 -3.53
N TYR A 75 -10.98 -3.07 -4.52
CA TYR A 75 -10.72 -4.50 -4.35
C TYR A 75 -9.95 -5.05 -5.55
N ALA A 76 -9.13 -6.07 -5.30
CA ALA A 76 -8.31 -6.71 -6.32
C ALA A 76 -8.18 -8.22 -6.06
N SER A 77 -7.87 -8.96 -7.11
CA SER A 77 -7.47 -10.37 -7.02
C SER A 77 -5.95 -10.47 -7.15
N ILE A 78 -5.29 -10.96 -6.10
CA ILE A 78 -3.83 -11.08 -6.03
C ILE A 78 -3.48 -12.51 -5.64
N PHE A 79 -2.76 -13.23 -6.48
CA PHE A 79 -2.40 -14.64 -6.27
C PHE A 79 -3.59 -15.52 -5.84
N ASN A 80 -4.69 -15.47 -6.60
CA ASN A 80 -5.94 -16.22 -6.38
C ASN A 80 -6.65 -15.91 -5.04
N ASN A 81 -6.35 -14.81 -4.40
CA ASN A 81 -7.07 -14.32 -3.23
C ASN A 81 -7.59 -12.92 -3.48
N TYR A 82 -8.74 -12.61 -2.88
CA TYR A 82 -9.32 -11.28 -2.93
C TYR A 82 -8.82 -10.43 -1.76
N TYR A 83 -8.64 -9.15 -2.04
CA TYR A 83 -8.31 -8.11 -1.08
C TYR A 83 -9.17 -6.90 -1.35
N GLY A 84 -9.60 -6.18 -0.32
CA GLY A 84 -10.37 -4.96 -0.52
C GLY A 84 -10.52 -4.16 0.76
N THR A 85 -10.67 -2.85 0.64
CA THR A 85 -10.81 -1.92 1.76
C THR A 85 -12.21 -1.34 1.81
N LEU A 86 -12.93 -1.54 2.92
CA LEU A 86 -14.28 -1.02 3.11
C LEU A 86 -14.31 0.50 3.17
N LYS A 87 -15.39 1.09 2.60
CA LYS A 87 -15.63 2.54 2.60
C LYS A 87 -15.93 3.09 3.99
N GLN A 88 -16.85 2.44 4.69
CA GLN A 88 -17.43 2.98 5.93
C GLN A 88 -16.38 3.23 7.03
N PRO A 89 -15.53 2.26 7.42
CA PRO A 89 -14.53 2.51 8.46
C PRO A 89 -13.54 3.63 8.10
N VAL A 90 -13.15 3.71 6.82
CA VAL A 90 -12.24 4.75 6.34
C VAL A 90 -12.88 6.13 6.41
N LEU A 91 -14.13 6.27 5.94
CA LEU A 91 -14.88 7.54 5.98
C LEU A 91 -15.08 8.02 7.43
N GLU A 92 -15.32 7.11 8.35
CA GLU A 92 -15.43 7.43 9.78
C GLU A 92 -14.12 8.01 10.33
N LEU A 93 -12.98 7.38 10.05
CA LEU A 93 -11.67 7.87 10.46
C LEU A 93 -11.37 9.26 9.87
N LEU A 94 -11.58 9.42 8.56
CA LEU A 94 -11.37 10.70 7.86
C LEU A 94 -12.26 11.82 8.41
N SER A 95 -13.52 11.52 8.76
CA SER A 95 -14.43 12.50 9.37
C SER A 95 -14.01 12.94 10.77
N GLN A 96 -13.25 12.10 11.47
CA GLN A 96 -12.63 12.41 12.77
C GLN A 96 -11.32 13.20 12.63
N GLY A 97 -10.90 13.53 11.40
CA GLY A 97 -9.64 14.22 11.13
C GLY A 97 -8.40 13.32 11.19
N ARG A 98 -8.59 12.00 11.24
CA ARG A 98 -7.48 11.03 11.20
C ARG A 98 -7.04 10.78 9.76
N ASP A 99 -5.75 10.66 9.57
CA ASP A 99 -5.17 10.28 8.29
C ASP A 99 -5.17 8.75 8.15
N VAL A 100 -5.52 8.25 6.97
CA VAL A 100 -5.63 6.82 6.74
C VAL A 100 -4.53 6.34 5.79
N LEU A 101 -3.76 5.35 6.24
CA LEU A 101 -2.72 4.67 5.47
C LEU A 101 -3.30 3.44 4.79
N PHE A 102 -3.13 3.35 3.48
CA PHE A 102 -3.48 2.17 2.69
C PHE A 102 -2.23 1.38 2.32
N ASP A 103 -2.21 0.11 2.67
CA ASP A 103 -1.20 -0.88 2.28
C ASP A 103 -1.78 -1.77 1.16
N ILE A 104 -1.85 -1.24 -0.06
CA ILE A 104 -2.52 -1.89 -1.20
C ILE A 104 -1.61 -1.98 -2.43
N ASP A 105 -2.06 -2.72 -3.45
CA ASP A 105 -1.35 -2.82 -4.71
C ASP A 105 -1.72 -1.69 -5.70
N TRP A 106 -1.14 -1.73 -6.89
CA TRP A 106 -1.39 -0.74 -7.95
C TRP A 106 -2.83 -0.78 -8.46
N GLN A 107 -3.49 -1.95 -8.50
CA GLN A 107 -4.88 -2.09 -8.97
C GLN A 107 -5.85 -1.36 -8.03
N GLY A 108 -5.67 -1.57 -6.71
CA GLY A 108 -6.43 -0.85 -5.69
C GLY A 108 -6.16 0.66 -5.74
N THR A 109 -4.90 1.05 -5.93
CA THR A 109 -4.53 2.47 -6.07
C THR A 109 -5.21 3.14 -7.26
N GLN A 110 -5.28 2.49 -8.41
CA GLN A 110 -6.00 3.01 -9.59
C GLN A 110 -7.50 3.20 -9.32
N GLN A 111 -8.13 2.30 -8.55
CA GLN A 111 -9.53 2.45 -8.15
C GLN A 111 -9.72 3.62 -7.20
N LEU A 112 -8.87 3.76 -6.18
CA LEU A 112 -8.93 4.88 -5.23
C LEU A 112 -8.77 6.23 -5.92
N LYS A 113 -7.89 6.36 -6.90
CA LYS A 113 -7.70 7.61 -7.68
C LYS A 113 -8.96 8.09 -8.40
N LYS A 114 -9.92 7.21 -8.68
CA LYS A 114 -11.20 7.55 -9.30
C LYS A 114 -12.22 8.10 -8.29
N VAL A 115 -11.95 7.99 -6.99
CA VAL A 115 -12.84 8.49 -5.94
C VAL A 115 -12.75 10.01 -5.89
N LYS A 116 -13.89 10.67 -6.07
CA LYS A 116 -13.99 12.13 -6.01
C LYS A 116 -14.18 12.63 -4.58
N ASN A 117 -13.81 13.89 -4.33
CA ASN A 117 -14.02 14.59 -3.05
C ASN A 117 -13.23 14.02 -1.86
N LEU A 118 -12.16 13.26 -2.10
CA LEU A 118 -11.21 12.81 -1.10
C LEU A 118 -9.79 13.27 -1.45
N SER A 119 -9.05 13.68 -0.44
CA SER A 119 -7.62 14.03 -0.59
C SER A 119 -6.80 12.76 -0.54
N ILE A 120 -6.23 12.37 -1.68
CA ILE A 120 -5.44 11.14 -1.84
C ILE A 120 -4.03 11.49 -2.31
N VAL A 121 -3.03 10.96 -1.60
CA VAL A 121 -1.61 11.06 -1.97
C VAL A 121 -1.03 9.65 -2.08
N THR A 122 -0.35 9.38 -3.17
CA THR A 122 0.12 8.03 -3.51
C THR A 122 1.64 7.94 -3.51
N PHE A 123 2.16 6.88 -2.92
CA PHE A 123 3.58 6.60 -2.75
C PHE A 123 3.91 5.22 -3.33
N PHE A 124 4.94 5.15 -4.14
CA PHE A 124 5.46 3.90 -4.67
C PHE A 124 6.81 3.57 -4.01
N ILE A 125 6.93 2.40 -3.42
CA ILE A 125 8.14 1.96 -2.71
C ILE A 125 8.88 0.95 -3.57
N LEU A 126 10.15 1.23 -3.86
CA LEU A 126 11.04 0.37 -4.61
C LEU A 126 12.03 -0.34 -3.69
N PRO A 127 12.43 -1.56 -4.01
CA PRO A 127 13.59 -2.19 -3.36
C PRO A 127 14.90 -1.51 -3.82
N PRO A 128 16.00 -1.62 -3.08
CA PRO A 128 17.28 -1.06 -3.47
C PRO A 128 17.86 -1.75 -4.72
N ASN A 129 17.67 -3.08 -4.84
CA ASN A 129 18.04 -3.89 -5.98
C ASN A 129 17.25 -5.23 -5.97
N ILE A 130 17.37 -5.99 -7.05
CA ILE A 130 16.70 -7.29 -7.22
C ILE A 130 17.18 -8.34 -6.23
N GLN A 131 18.47 -8.33 -5.88
CA GLN A 131 19.03 -9.29 -4.94
C GLN A 131 18.41 -9.12 -3.54
N ALA A 132 18.34 -7.89 -3.03
CA ALA A 132 17.70 -7.59 -1.75
C ALA A 132 16.20 -7.96 -1.75
N LEU A 133 15.52 -7.76 -2.87
CA LEU A 133 14.12 -8.18 -3.03
C LEU A 133 13.99 -9.70 -2.90
N LYS A 134 14.82 -10.45 -3.61
CA LYS A 134 14.83 -11.92 -3.56
C LYS A 134 15.10 -12.44 -2.16
N GLU A 135 16.07 -11.89 -1.46
CA GLU A 135 16.40 -12.26 -0.08
C GLU A 135 15.23 -12.00 0.87
N ARG A 136 14.58 -10.84 0.77
CA ARG A 136 13.39 -10.50 1.57
C ARG A 136 12.22 -11.46 1.29
N LEU A 137 12.05 -11.89 0.04
CA LEU A 137 11.01 -12.87 -0.32
C LEU A 137 11.34 -14.27 0.20
N LEU A 138 12.60 -14.70 0.13
CA LEU A 138 13.07 -15.98 0.68
C LEU A 138 12.82 -16.05 2.20
N ASN A 139 13.24 -15.03 2.94
CA ASN A 139 13.03 -14.96 4.39
C ASN A 139 11.55 -14.94 4.80
N ARG A 140 10.69 -14.34 3.96
CA ARG A 140 9.24 -14.26 4.23
C ARG A 140 8.48 -15.53 3.87
N HIS A 141 8.98 -16.33 2.94
CA HIS A 141 8.32 -17.49 2.34
C HIS A 141 9.25 -18.70 2.29
N GLU A 142 9.95 -18.95 3.41
CA GLU A 142 10.83 -20.10 3.53
C GLU A 142 10.16 -21.39 3.10
N GLY A 143 10.82 -22.20 2.25
CA GLY A 143 10.27 -23.43 1.71
C GLY A 143 9.18 -23.28 0.62
N GLN A 144 8.84 -22.06 0.18
CA GLN A 144 7.78 -21.81 -0.82
C GLN A 144 8.37 -21.26 -2.14
N GLU A 145 9.31 -21.95 -2.73
CA GLU A 145 10.03 -21.51 -3.94
C GLU A 145 9.12 -21.14 -5.13
N LYS A 146 8.02 -21.89 -5.31
CA LYS A 146 7.05 -21.59 -6.36
C LYS A 146 6.45 -20.21 -6.18
N LEU A 147 6.02 -19.89 -4.97
CA LEU A 147 5.43 -18.58 -4.65
C LEU A 147 6.46 -17.45 -4.81
N ILE A 148 7.72 -17.70 -4.45
CA ILE A 148 8.80 -16.71 -4.63
C ILE A 148 9.01 -16.43 -6.13
N ARG A 149 9.06 -17.46 -6.98
CA ARG A 149 9.15 -17.31 -8.43
C ARG A 149 7.96 -16.53 -9.02
N GLU A 150 6.74 -16.86 -8.61
CA GLU A 150 5.55 -16.13 -9.06
C GLU A 150 5.60 -14.64 -8.70
N ARG A 151 6.09 -14.30 -7.50
CA ARG A 151 6.28 -12.92 -7.07
C ARG A 151 7.37 -12.19 -7.82
N MET A 152 8.49 -12.87 -8.08
CA MET A 152 9.58 -12.31 -8.90
C MET A 152 9.13 -12.06 -10.34
N ASN A 153 8.34 -12.96 -10.93
CA ASN A 153 7.81 -12.79 -12.29
C ASN A 153 6.87 -11.58 -12.41
N LYS A 154 6.13 -11.23 -11.35
CA LYS A 154 5.27 -10.05 -11.33
C LYS A 154 6.00 -8.73 -11.07
N PHE A 155 7.27 -8.78 -10.69
CA PHE A 155 8.02 -7.59 -10.31
C PHE A 155 8.04 -6.51 -11.39
N ASN A 156 8.27 -6.89 -12.65
CA ASN A 156 8.34 -5.94 -13.77
C ASN A 156 6.96 -5.30 -14.04
N GLU A 157 5.89 -6.10 -14.01
CA GLU A 157 4.52 -5.60 -14.13
C GLU A 157 4.18 -4.62 -13.01
N GLU A 158 4.35 -5.04 -11.75
CA GLU A 158 4.08 -4.19 -10.59
C GLU A 158 4.91 -2.90 -10.62
N THR A 159 6.18 -3.00 -11.02
CA THR A 159 7.09 -1.85 -11.08
C THR A 159 6.73 -0.89 -12.21
N SER A 160 6.18 -1.35 -13.33
CA SER A 160 5.85 -0.50 -14.48
C SER A 160 4.86 0.64 -14.15
N HIS A 161 4.07 0.49 -13.07
CA HIS A 161 3.10 1.48 -12.60
C HIS A 161 3.68 2.64 -11.78
N TRP A 162 5.00 2.68 -11.55
CA TRP A 162 5.66 3.68 -10.69
C TRP A 162 5.33 5.14 -11.06
N ASN A 163 5.20 5.45 -12.34
CA ASN A 163 4.95 6.81 -12.83
C ASN A 163 3.52 7.30 -12.58
N GLU A 164 2.63 6.42 -12.14
CA GLU A 164 1.25 6.74 -11.75
C GLU A 164 1.17 7.35 -10.34
N TYR A 165 2.26 7.36 -9.57
CA TYR A 165 2.29 7.79 -8.18
C TYR A 165 2.81 9.22 -8.02
N ASN A 166 2.34 9.89 -6.95
CA ASN A 166 2.80 11.23 -6.62
C ASN A 166 4.27 11.24 -6.20
N TYR A 167 4.69 10.19 -5.48
CA TYR A 167 6.04 10.01 -4.95
C TYR A 167 6.55 8.61 -5.17
N VAL A 168 7.87 8.50 -5.40
CA VAL A 168 8.58 7.21 -5.49
C VAL A 168 9.77 7.23 -4.55
N PHE A 169 9.89 6.23 -3.69
CA PHE A 169 11.00 6.11 -2.74
C PHE A 169 11.67 4.75 -2.86
N VAL A 170 13.00 4.74 -2.73
CA VAL A 170 13.78 3.51 -2.64
C VAL A 170 13.96 3.16 -1.17
N ASN A 171 13.59 1.94 -0.78
CA ASN A 171 13.75 1.39 0.56
C ASN A 171 15.06 0.61 0.66
N ASP A 172 16.16 1.34 0.60
CA ASP A 172 17.52 0.84 0.84
C ASP A 172 17.80 0.71 2.35
N ASP A 173 17.49 1.74 3.10
CA ASP A 173 17.51 1.77 4.56
C ASP A 173 16.11 2.14 5.07
N LEU A 174 15.59 1.33 6.01
CA LEU A 174 14.22 1.46 6.50
C LEU A 174 13.96 2.80 7.19
N ASP A 175 14.91 3.26 8.01
CA ASP A 175 14.74 4.48 8.81
C ASP A 175 14.81 5.72 7.92
N THR A 176 15.75 5.76 7.02
CA THR A 176 15.88 6.82 6.00
C THR A 176 14.63 6.88 5.11
N CYS A 177 14.12 5.75 4.66
CA CYS A 177 12.90 5.69 3.84
C CYS A 177 11.66 6.15 4.63
N TYR A 178 11.53 5.72 5.88
CA TYR A 178 10.49 6.16 6.80
C TYR A 178 10.48 7.68 6.96
N GLU A 179 11.63 8.31 7.26
CA GLU A 179 11.73 9.76 7.44
C GLU A 179 11.34 10.52 6.16
N LYS A 180 11.81 10.07 4.99
CA LYS A 180 11.45 10.67 3.69
C LYS A 180 9.93 10.59 3.44
N LEU A 181 9.31 9.44 3.69
CA LEU A 181 7.87 9.24 3.57
C LEU A 181 7.10 10.16 4.51
N LEU A 182 7.45 10.17 5.79
CA LEU A 182 6.79 10.96 6.80
C LEU A 182 6.89 12.46 6.49
N ASN A 183 8.05 12.93 6.04
CA ASN A 183 8.26 14.33 5.64
C ASN A 183 7.41 14.70 4.42
N ALA A 184 7.30 13.82 3.41
CA ALA A 184 6.44 14.05 2.26
C ALA A 184 4.95 14.11 2.66
N MET A 185 4.49 13.18 3.52
CA MET A 185 3.12 13.18 4.04
C MET A 185 2.80 14.48 4.83
N LYS A 186 3.72 14.91 5.71
CA LYS A 186 3.57 16.17 6.46
C LYS A 186 3.53 17.39 5.54
N SER A 187 4.32 17.40 4.47
CA SER A 187 4.35 18.48 3.48
C SER A 187 3.04 18.55 2.68
N GLU A 188 2.52 17.42 2.21
CA GLU A 188 1.23 17.35 1.52
C GLU A 188 0.08 17.86 2.40
N LYS A 189 0.07 17.55 3.69
CA LYS A 189 -0.92 18.10 4.63
C LYS A 189 -0.89 19.62 4.75
N LYS A 190 0.26 20.24 4.48
CA LYS A 190 0.43 21.69 4.46
C LYS A 190 0.19 22.30 3.07
N GLY A 191 -0.19 21.50 2.07
CA GLY A 191 -0.33 21.92 0.68
C GLY A 191 1.02 22.19 -0.03
N LEU A 192 2.12 21.71 0.54
CA LEU A 192 3.49 21.94 0.07
C LEU A 192 4.01 20.68 -0.63
N ARG A 193 3.57 20.45 -1.86
CA ARG A 193 4.04 19.30 -2.64
C ARG A 193 5.52 19.41 -2.97
N GLN A 194 6.26 18.34 -2.67
CA GLN A 194 7.68 18.23 -2.99
C GLN A 194 7.86 17.69 -4.41
N ASN A 195 8.72 18.32 -5.19
CA ASN A 195 9.09 17.82 -6.51
C ASN A 195 10.18 16.76 -6.37
N GLN A 196 10.03 15.66 -7.09
CA GLN A 196 11.07 14.63 -7.20
C GLN A 196 11.73 14.68 -8.59
N ASP A 197 13.02 14.35 -8.63
CA ASP A 197 13.76 14.20 -9.88
C ASP A 197 13.33 12.91 -10.60
N LYS A 198 12.42 13.05 -11.55
CA LYS A 198 11.89 11.94 -12.34
C LYS A 198 12.97 11.21 -13.14
N ASN A 199 13.98 11.92 -13.64
CA ASN A 199 15.06 11.30 -14.43
C ASN A 199 15.88 10.35 -13.56
N LYS A 200 16.16 10.75 -12.31
CA LYS A 200 16.85 9.89 -11.33
C LYS A 200 16.03 8.65 -10.98
N ILE A 201 14.72 8.82 -10.80
CA ILE A 201 13.80 7.71 -10.53
C ILE A 201 13.78 6.75 -11.73
N GLU A 202 13.59 7.26 -12.94
CA GLU A 202 13.55 6.46 -14.16
C GLU A 202 14.86 5.66 -14.39
N LYS A 203 16.02 6.29 -14.13
CA LYS A 203 17.31 5.60 -14.18
C LYS A 203 17.33 4.42 -13.21
N LYS A 204 16.87 4.63 -11.96
CA LYS A 204 16.79 3.58 -10.95
C LYS A 204 15.85 2.44 -11.37
N ILE A 205 14.71 2.75 -11.95
CA ILE A 205 13.78 1.75 -12.48
C ILE A 205 14.43 0.91 -13.59
N LYS A 206 15.13 1.55 -14.54
CA LYS A 206 15.85 0.84 -15.62
C LYS A 206 16.94 -0.11 -15.07
N GLU A 207 17.57 0.24 -13.95
CA GLU A 207 18.53 -0.63 -13.28
C GLU A 207 17.85 -1.84 -12.61
N LEU A 208 16.62 -1.68 -12.11
CA LEU A 208 15.87 -2.73 -11.44
C LEU A 208 15.22 -3.73 -12.39
N ILE A 209 14.82 -3.30 -13.59
CA ILE A 209 14.09 -4.12 -14.59
C ILE A 209 15.05 -4.90 -15.52
N ARG A 210 16.31 -4.60 -15.49
CA ARG A 210 17.37 -5.35 -16.22
C ARG A 210 17.64 -6.69 -15.55
#